data_e61d6f12830bf9e26902fc01b5c0cfb2
#
_entry.id   e61d6f12830bf9e26902fc01b5c0cfb2
#
_cell.length_a   1.000
_cell.length_b   1.000
_cell.length_c   1.000
_cell.angle_alpha   90.00
_cell.angle_beta   90.00
_cell.angle_gamma   90.00
#
_symmetry.space_group_name_H-M   'P 1'
#
loop_
_entity.id
_entity.type
_entity.pdbx_description
1 polymer ?
#
loop_
_entity_poly.entity_id
_entity_poly.type
_entity_poly.pdbx_seq_one_letter_code
_entity_poly.pdbx_strand_id
1 'polypeptide(L)'
;MTKPGMSEARLNSVQCSSPAGLHRMAYKEWGDPDNPKVLVCVHGVTRVADDFDALARDLSSDYRVVCPDVVGRGRSGRLRDPQHYTVPQYVADMVTLIARVTRDDALGVHWFGTSMGGLIGMILASLDDTPIRKLVLNDIGPVLDGAALARIGEYIGEDLRFPDFDAGAAYVKAVSLSFGPHSDEEWFKLASDVLRQGEDGQWTRHYDLGLAKPFQAITPERAAGDEAALWAAWDAIRCPTLLVRGELSDLLSHETAQAMCARGPKPRLAEIPGVGHAPTFVRPEQIAIAREFLLGAD
;
A
#
# COMPACT_ATOMS: atom_id res chain seq x y z
N MET A 1 -32.12 -8.14 -3.40
CA MET A 1 -31.83 -8.98 -2.24
C MET A 1 -30.42 -8.63 -1.81
N THR A 2 -30.26 -7.83 -0.77
CA THR A 2 -28.97 -7.53 -0.12
C THR A 2 -28.41 -8.84 0.44
N LYS A 3 -27.19 -9.20 0.04
CA LYS A 3 -26.49 -10.35 0.63
C LYS A 3 -26.40 -10.13 2.15
N PRO A 4 -26.79 -11.10 3.00
CA PRO A 4 -26.59 -10.99 4.43
C PRO A 4 -25.08 -11.00 4.71
N GLY A 5 -24.59 -9.98 5.44
CA GLY A 5 -23.24 -9.98 5.99
C GLY A 5 -22.24 -9.01 5.37
N MET A 6 -22.64 -7.84 4.87
CA MET A 6 -21.68 -6.75 4.67
C MET A 6 -21.29 -6.21 6.05
N SER A 7 -20.27 -6.83 6.66
CA SER A 7 -19.76 -6.39 7.95
C SER A 7 -19.13 -5.00 7.82
N GLU A 8 -19.46 -4.12 8.76
CA GLU A 8 -18.71 -2.89 8.94
C GLU A 8 -17.26 -3.24 9.32
N ALA A 9 -16.32 -2.38 8.89
CA ALA A 9 -14.92 -2.55 9.27
C ALA A 9 -14.72 -2.44 10.78
N ARG A 10 -13.98 -3.35 11.36
CA ARG A 10 -13.53 -3.27 12.75
C ARG A 10 -12.18 -2.56 12.80
N LEU A 11 -12.03 -1.63 13.76
CA LEU A 11 -10.77 -0.95 14.01
C LEU A 11 -10.01 -1.67 15.13
N ASN A 12 -8.77 -2.02 14.85
CA ASN A 12 -7.88 -2.70 15.75
C ASN A 12 -6.50 -2.02 15.78
N SER A 13 -5.62 -2.48 16.65
CA SER A 13 -4.23 -2.03 16.66
C SER A 13 -3.28 -3.09 17.21
N VAL A 14 -2.01 -2.96 16.85
CA VAL A 14 -0.91 -3.75 17.36
C VAL A 14 0.21 -2.82 17.83
N GLN A 15 0.93 -3.25 18.87
CA GLN A 15 2.09 -2.53 19.37
C GLN A 15 3.33 -3.00 18.62
N CYS A 16 4.00 -2.07 17.96
CA CYS A 16 5.24 -2.27 17.24
C CYS A 16 6.42 -1.58 17.94
N SER A 17 7.63 -1.89 17.53
CA SER A 17 8.85 -1.28 18.05
C SER A 17 9.72 -0.71 16.93
N SER A 18 10.43 0.37 17.26
CA SER A 18 11.49 0.95 16.43
C SER A 18 12.72 1.18 17.29
N PRO A 19 13.88 1.50 16.73
CA PRO A 19 15.06 1.89 17.52
C PRO A 19 14.80 3.07 18.45
N ALA A 20 13.82 3.93 18.13
CA ALA A 20 13.45 5.10 18.95
C ALA A 20 12.33 4.80 19.99
N GLY A 21 11.88 3.55 20.10
CA GLY A 21 10.88 3.12 21.08
C GLY A 21 9.63 2.49 20.48
N LEU A 22 8.58 2.38 21.30
CA LEU A 22 7.31 1.74 20.90
C LEU A 22 6.41 2.71 20.15
N HIS A 23 5.66 2.16 19.19
CA HIS A 23 4.61 2.87 18.46
C HIS A 23 3.42 1.94 18.19
N ARG A 24 2.24 2.52 18.04
CA ARG A 24 1.01 1.79 17.74
C ARG A 24 0.77 1.80 16.23
N MET A 25 0.50 0.64 15.64
CA MET A 25 -0.01 0.51 14.29
C MET A 25 -1.49 0.15 14.33
N ALA A 26 -2.35 1.00 13.75
CA ALA A 26 -3.77 0.77 13.61
C ALA A 26 -4.04 -0.03 12.33
N TYR A 27 -5.11 -0.81 12.31
CA TYR A 27 -5.58 -1.49 11.10
C TYR A 27 -7.09 -1.65 11.09
N LYS A 28 -7.67 -1.63 9.89
CA LYS A 28 -9.06 -1.99 9.62
C LYS A 28 -9.12 -3.48 9.31
N GLU A 29 -10.20 -4.12 9.73
CA GLU A 29 -10.43 -5.53 9.51
C GLU A 29 -11.85 -5.75 9.00
N TRP A 30 -11.96 -6.48 7.89
CA TRP A 30 -13.21 -6.81 7.24
C TRP A 30 -13.40 -8.32 7.18
N GLY A 31 -14.67 -8.77 7.09
CA GLY A 31 -14.99 -10.19 7.00
C GLY A 31 -15.03 -10.88 8.37
N ASP A 32 -15.09 -12.21 8.34
CA ASP A 32 -15.13 -13.04 9.54
C ASP A 32 -13.77 -13.00 10.25
N PRO A 33 -13.70 -12.60 11.54
CA PRO A 33 -12.46 -12.58 12.32
C PRO A 33 -11.85 -13.98 12.53
N ASP A 34 -12.63 -15.01 12.34
CA ASP A 34 -12.19 -16.41 12.49
C ASP A 34 -11.82 -17.06 11.15
N ASN A 35 -11.98 -16.35 10.03
CA ASN A 35 -11.57 -16.87 8.73
C ASN A 35 -10.03 -17.04 8.69
N PRO A 36 -9.53 -18.27 8.47
CA PRO A 36 -8.09 -18.54 8.45
C PRO A 36 -7.39 -17.98 7.20
N LYS A 37 -8.14 -17.65 6.14
CA LYS A 37 -7.60 -17.03 4.94
C LYS A 37 -7.47 -15.53 5.18
N VAL A 38 -6.25 -15.07 5.42
CA VAL A 38 -5.95 -13.65 5.66
C VAL A 38 -5.42 -12.99 4.41
N LEU A 39 -6.00 -11.85 4.04
CA LEU A 39 -5.48 -10.94 3.01
C LEU A 39 -5.01 -9.65 3.69
N VAL A 40 -3.73 -9.33 3.56
CA VAL A 40 -3.15 -8.06 4.03
C VAL A 40 -3.06 -7.08 2.87
N CYS A 41 -3.71 -5.91 2.98
CA CYS A 41 -3.71 -4.86 1.97
C CYS A 41 -2.95 -3.63 2.48
N VAL A 42 -1.83 -3.27 1.85
CA VAL A 42 -0.94 -2.19 2.31
C VAL A 42 -0.85 -1.06 1.29
N HIS A 43 -1.12 0.14 1.77
CA HIS A 43 -1.27 1.37 0.98
C HIS A 43 0.07 2.00 0.53
N GLY A 44 -0.02 2.98 -0.37
CA GLY A 44 1.08 3.81 -0.85
C GLY A 44 1.58 4.81 0.21
N VAL A 45 2.68 5.50 -0.10
CA VAL A 45 3.47 6.30 0.87
C VAL A 45 2.67 7.36 1.63
N THR A 46 1.72 8.04 0.96
CA THR A 46 0.90 9.13 1.55
C THR A 46 -0.57 8.75 1.77
N ARG A 47 -0.88 7.48 1.55
CA ARG A 47 -2.25 6.96 1.62
C ARG A 47 -2.50 6.27 2.97
N VAL A 48 -3.70 5.72 3.12
CA VAL A 48 -4.20 5.11 4.35
C VAL A 48 -4.98 3.81 4.07
N ALA A 49 -5.30 3.07 5.12
CA ALA A 49 -6.06 1.82 5.04
C ALA A 49 -7.42 1.94 4.34
N ASP A 50 -8.04 3.12 4.42
CA ASP A 50 -9.36 3.40 3.83
C ASP A 50 -9.39 3.31 2.31
N ASP A 51 -8.25 3.41 1.63
CA ASP A 51 -8.12 3.22 0.18
C ASP A 51 -8.62 1.83 -0.27
N PHE A 52 -8.53 0.85 0.61
CA PHE A 52 -8.92 -0.53 0.31
C PHE A 52 -10.38 -0.86 0.64
N ASP A 53 -11.20 0.10 1.09
CA ASP A 53 -12.57 -0.17 1.53
C ASP A 53 -13.42 -0.89 0.47
N ALA A 54 -13.28 -0.52 -0.81
CA ALA A 54 -14.02 -1.15 -1.90
C ALA A 54 -13.55 -2.61 -2.13
N LEU A 55 -12.25 -2.80 -2.29
CA LEU A 55 -11.62 -4.10 -2.46
C LEU A 55 -11.86 -5.01 -1.25
N ALA A 56 -11.67 -4.49 -0.04
CA ALA A 56 -11.85 -5.26 1.19
C ALA A 56 -13.30 -5.70 1.39
N ARG A 57 -14.27 -4.85 1.07
CA ARG A 57 -15.69 -5.19 1.13
C ARG A 57 -16.05 -6.30 0.15
N ASP A 58 -15.52 -6.24 -1.08
CA ASP A 58 -15.78 -7.27 -2.10
C ASP A 58 -15.20 -8.63 -1.68
N LEU A 59 -13.99 -8.64 -1.11
CA LEU A 59 -13.29 -9.86 -0.73
C LEU A 59 -13.64 -10.38 0.67
N SER A 60 -14.42 -9.64 1.47
CA SER A 60 -14.71 -9.97 2.87
C SER A 60 -15.52 -11.25 3.08
N SER A 61 -16.19 -11.77 2.04
CA SER A 61 -16.86 -13.08 2.08
C SER A 61 -15.89 -14.26 1.97
N ASP A 62 -14.72 -14.05 1.41
CA ASP A 62 -13.74 -15.08 1.10
C ASP A 62 -12.52 -15.01 2.01
N TYR A 63 -12.23 -13.82 2.53
CA TYR A 63 -11.07 -13.50 3.35
C TYR A 63 -11.44 -12.76 4.63
N ARG A 64 -10.59 -12.90 5.64
CA ARG A 64 -10.36 -11.89 6.65
C ARG A 64 -9.40 -10.86 6.06
N VAL A 65 -9.92 -9.69 5.65
CA VAL A 65 -9.10 -8.66 5.01
C VAL A 65 -8.59 -7.69 6.08
N VAL A 66 -7.28 -7.47 6.11
CA VAL A 66 -6.58 -6.65 7.10
C VAL A 66 -5.86 -5.52 6.37
N CYS A 67 -6.25 -4.28 6.65
CA CYS A 67 -5.72 -3.08 6.02
C CYS A 67 -5.05 -2.20 7.09
N PRO A 68 -3.71 -2.27 7.28
CA PRO A 68 -3.02 -1.40 8.22
C PRO A 68 -2.90 0.03 7.69
N ASP A 69 -2.93 0.99 8.62
CA ASP A 69 -2.31 2.29 8.42
C ASP A 69 -0.83 2.13 8.77
N VAL A 70 0.07 2.22 7.80
CA VAL A 70 1.52 2.14 8.07
C VAL A 70 1.93 3.28 8.99
N VAL A 71 2.83 3.03 9.93
CA VAL A 71 3.25 4.00 10.94
C VAL A 71 3.51 5.40 10.34
N GLY A 72 3.01 6.43 10.99
CA GLY A 72 3.07 7.82 10.50
C GLY A 72 1.92 8.21 9.57
N ARG A 73 0.96 7.33 9.29
CA ARG A 73 -0.21 7.61 8.43
C ARG A 73 -1.49 7.24 9.16
N GLY A 74 -2.58 7.85 8.74
CA GLY A 74 -3.90 7.52 9.19
C GLY A 74 -4.05 7.53 10.71
N ARG A 75 -4.58 6.45 11.24
CA ARG A 75 -4.86 6.23 12.67
C ARG A 75 -3.67 5.68 13.45
N SER A 76 -2.57 5.37 12.77
CA SER A 76 -1.34 4.87 13.40
C SER A 76 -0.58 5.95 14.15
N GLY A 77 0.26 5.52 15.08
CA GLY A 77 1.19 6.42 15.80
C GLY A 77 2.25 7.00 14.87
N ARG A 78 3.01 7.95 15.43
CA ARG A 78 4.18 8.56 14.79
C ARG A 78 5.45 8.04 15.43
N LEU A 79 6.52 7.94 14.64
CA LEU A 79 7.83 7.62 15.18
C LEU A 79 8.43 8.84 15.90
N ARG A 80 9.13 8.60 17.02
CA ARG A 80 9.82 9.65 17.75
C ARG A 80 11.00 10.22 16.96
N ASP A 81 11.65 9.36 16.16
CA ASP A 81 12.71 9.76 15.25
C ASP A 81 12.25 9.48 13.81
N PRO A 82 11.99 10.53 13.02
CA PRO A 82 11.55 10.41 11.64
C PRO A 82 12.55 9.71 10.69
N GLN A 83 13.82 9.59 11.08
CA GLN A 83 14.81 8.87 10.27
C GLN A 83 14.48 7.37 10.13
N HIS A 84 13.65 6.83 11.02
CA HIS A 84 13.20 5.44 10.97
C HIS A 84 11.97 5.19 10.09
N TYR A 85 11.43 6.19 9.41
CA TYR A 85 10.39 5.98 8.38
C TYR A 85 10.97 5.31 7.13
N THR A 86 11.44 4.10 7.27
CA THR A 86 12.14 3.32 6.24
C THR A 86 11.43 2.01 5.93
N VAL A 87 11.63 1.48 4.73
CA VAL A 87 11.01 0.22 4.33
C VAL A 87 11.39 -0.94 5.27
N PRO A 88 12.64 -1.09 5.75
CA PRO A 88 12.97 -2.11 6.75
C PRO A 88 12.16 -2.00 8.06
N GLN A 89 11.88 -0.79 8.55
CA GLN A 89 11.01 -0.60 9.71
C GLN A 89 9.57 -1.03 9.41
N TYR A 90 9.05 -0.67 8.22
CA TYR A 90 7.71 -1.07 7.82
C TYR A 90 7.58 -2.59 7.66
N VAL A 91 8.61 -3.26 7.15
CA VAL A 91 8.68 -4.73 7.08
C VAL A 91 8.60 -5.34 8.50
N ALA A 92 9.36 -4.82 9.47
CA ALA A 92 9.32 -5.30 10.85
C ALA A 92 7.94 -5.11 11.50
N ASP A 93 7.29 -3.97 11.23
CA ASP A 93 5.93 -3.71 11.70
C ASP A 93 4.92 -4.69 11.08
N MET A 94 5.06 -5.02 9.80
CA MET A 94 4.19 -5.99 9.11
C MET A 94 4.39 -7.41 9.62
N VAL A 95 5.61 -7.82 9.95
CA VAL A 95 5.87 -9.12 10.62
C VAL A 95 5.10 -9.18 11.94
N THR A 96 5.13 -8.12 12.74
CA THR A 96 4.36 -8.02 13.99
C THR A 96 2.85 -8.11 13.75
N LEU A 97 2.34 -7.43 12.70
CA LEU A 97 0.93 -7.49 12.33
C LEU A 97 0.53 -8.91 11.89
N ILE A 98 1.33 -9.53 11.00
CA ILE A 98 1.05 -10.87 10.50
C ILE A 98 0.97 -11.86 11.67
N ALA A 99 1.93 -11.85 12.59
CA ALA A 99 1.91 -12.68 13.78
C ALA A 99 0.66 -12.44 14.67
N ARG A 100 0.12 -11.22 14.67
CA ARG A 100 -1.10 -10.87 15.43
C ARG A 100 -2.38 -11.40 14.77
N VAL A 101 -2.43 -11.44 13.43
CA VAL A 101 -3.65 -11.77 12.68
C VAL A 101 -3.68 -13.20 12.16
N THR A 102 -2.55 -13.88 12.07
CA THR A 102 -2.50 -15.32 11.72
C THR A 102 -2.67 -16.17 12.97
N ARG A 103 -3.37 -17.29 12.82
CA ARG A 103 -3.55 -18.30 13.88
C ARG A 103 -2.78 -19.58 13.59
N ASP A 104 -2.49 -19.81 12.32
CA ASP A 104 -1.76 -20.97 11.84
C ASP A 104 -0.73 -20.49 10.81
N ASP A 105 0.54 -20.57 11.17
CA ASP A 105 1.65 -20.13 10.33
C ASP A 105 1.75 -20.95 9.03
N ALA A 106 1.22 -22.17 9.01
CA ALA A 106 1.24 -23.02 7.81
C ALA A 106 0.38 -22.44 6.67
N LEU A 107 -0.71 -21.73 6.99
CA LEU A 107 -1.58 -21.11 5.98
C LEU A 107 -1.01 -19.82 5.41
N GLY A 108 -0.19 -19.10 6.19
CA GLY A 108 0.38 -17.82 5.81
C GLY A 108 -0.69 -16.76 5.49
N VAL A 109 -0.30 -15.78 4.68
CA VAL A 109 -1.18 -14.69 4.23
C VAL A 109 -1.09 -14.48 2.73
N HIS A 110 -2.14 -13.94 2.13
CA HIS A 110 -2.08 -13.31 0.82
C HIS A 110 -1.79 -11.82 1.00
N TRP A 111 -1.10 -11.22 0.06
CA TRP A 111 -0.67 -9.83 0.15
C TRP A 111 -1.11 -9.04 -1.06
N PHE A 112 -1.64 -7.85 -0.82
CA PHE A 112 -1.91 -6.83 -1.83
C PHE A 112 -1.19 -5.54 -1.42
N GLY A 113 -0.19 -5.12 -2.18
CA GLY A 113 0.57 -3.91 -1.88
C GLY A 113 0.55 -2.90 -3.01
N THR A 114 0.15 -1.66 -2.71
CA THR A 114 0.22 -0.54 -3.66
C THR A 114 1.48 0.26 -3.41
N SER A 115 2.30 0.48 -4.47
CA SER A 115 3.47 1.36 -4.39
C SER A 115 4.38 0.95 -3.21
N MET A 116 4.57 1.79 -2.20
CA MET A 116 5.31 1.45 -0.97
C MET A 116 4.84 0.13 -0.34
N GLY A 117 3.54 -0.12 -0.28
CA GLY A 117 2.99 -1.38 0.23
C GLY A 117 3.42 -2.60 -0.60
N GLY A 118 3.66 -2.41 -1.89
CA GLY A 118 4.22 -3.41 -2.79
C GLY A 118 5.70 -3.66 -2.51
N LEU A 119 6.51 -2.62 -2.26
CA LEU A 119 7.92 -2.77 -1.85
C LEU A 119 8.03 -3.57 -0.54
N ILE A 120 7.20 -3.27 0.44
CA ILE A 120 7.15 -4.03 1.69
C ILE A 120 6.84 -5.51 1.41
N GLY A 121 5.81 -5.77 0.58
CA GLY A 121 5.42 -7.12 0.20
C GLY A 121 6.50 -7.86 -0.58
N MET A 122 7.19 -7.20 -1.51
CA MET A 122 8.29 -7.75 -2.30
C MET A 122 9.42 -8.23 -1.37
N ILE A 123 9.84 -7.39 -0.42
CA ILE A 123 10.90 -7.73 0.55
C ILE A 123 10.44 -8.89 1.44
N LEU A 124 9.23 -8.83 2.00
CA LEU A 124 8.71 -9.93 2.83
C LEU A 124 8.61 -11.24 2.05
N ALA A 125 8.15 -11.20 0.79
CA ALA A 125 8.01 -12.40 -0.03
C ALA A 125 9.36 -13.01 -0.47
N SER A 126 10.44 -12.24 -0.41
CA SER A 126 11.79 -12.69 -0.77
C SER A 126 12.54 -13.39 0.37
N LEU A 127 12.05 -13.29 1.61
CA LEU A 127 12.69 -13.90 2.77
C LEU A 127 12.50 -15.43 2.76
N ASP A 128 13.48 -16.14 3.29
CA ASP A 128 13.32 -17.54 3.64
C ASP A 128 12.18 -17.67 4.67
N ASP A 129 11.39 -18.73 4.58
CA ASP A 129 10.23 -18.97 5.44
C ASP A 129 9.17 -17.84 5.42
N THR A 130 9.08 -17.12 4.31
CA THR A 130 8.09 -16.06 4.13
C THR A 130 6.65 -16.53 4.44
N PRO A 131 5.84 -15.74 5.16
CA PRO A 131 4.44 -16.06 5.35
C PRO A 131 3.57 -15.76 4.12
N ILE A 132 4.12 -15.09 3.07
CA ILE A 132 3.33 -14.70 1.89
C ILE A 132 3.15 -15.87 0.95
N ARG A 133 1.88 -16.24 0.67
CA ARG A 133 1.49 -17.35 -0.22
C ARG A 133 1.06 -16.88 -1.60
N LYS A 134 0.47 -15.69 -1.72
CA LYS A 134 0.18 -14.99 -2.98
C LYS A 134 0.51 -13.52 -2.83
N LEU A 135 1.09 -12.94 -3.89
CA LEU A 135 1.54 -11.55 -3.89
C LEU A 135 0.89 -10.78 -5.03
N VAL A 136 0.22 -9.67 -4.72
CA VAL A 136 -0.21 -8.67 -5.70
C VAL A 136 0.64 -7.42 -5.50
N LEU A 137 1.38 -7.04 -6.54
CA LEU A 137 2.11 -5.78 -6.62
C LEU A 137 1.35 -4.82 -7.50
N ASN A 138 0.85 -3.75 -6.91
CA ASN A 138 0.14 -2.71 -7.63
C ASN A 138 1.07 -1.53 -7.91
N ASP A 139 1.51 -1.47 -9.14
CA ASP A 139 2.26 -0.40 -9.79
C ASP A 139 3.59 -0.05 -9.11
N ILE A 140 4.40 -1.07 -8.87
CA ILE A 140 5.73 -0.95 -8.27
C ILE A 140 6.64 -2.08 -8.75
N GLY A 141 7.93 -1.78 -8.86
CA GLY A 141 8.96 -2.74 -9.24
C GLY A 141 10.30 -2.45 -8.55
N PRO A 142 11.33 -3.21 -8.91
CA PRO A 142 12.68 -3.06 -8.33
C PRO A 142 13.39 -1.77 -8.75
N VAL A 143 13.03 -1.18 -9.87
CA VAL A 143 13.61 0.09 -10.36
C VAL A 143 12.74 1.24 -9.86
N LEU A 144 13.33 2.11 -9.08
CA LEU A 144 12.67 3.31 -8.56
C LEU A 144 13.28 4.53 -9.25
N ASP A 145 12.49 5.17 -10.12
CA ASP A 145 12.94 6.37 -10.82
C ASP A 145 13.30 7.49 -9.84
N GLY A 146 14.56 7.94 -9.90
CA GLY A 146 15.09 8.94 -8.97
C GLY A 146 14.37 10.29 -9.07
N ALA A 147 13.92 10.70 -10.26
CA ALA A 147 13.18 11.94 -10.44
C ALA A 147 11.76 11.82 -9.85
N ALA A 148 11.11 10.67 -10.00
CA ALA A 148 9.83 10.38 -9.37
C ALA A 148 9.95 10.38 -7.83
N LEU A 149 11.00 9.77 -7.28
CA LEU A 149 11.25 9.78 -5.83
C LEU A 149 11.54 11.18 -5.29
N ALA A 150 12.35 11.99 -6.00
CA ALA A 150 12.63 13.37 -5.61
C ALA A 150 11.34 14.20 -5.58
N ARG A 151 10.51 14.11 -6.62
CA ARG A 151 9.20 14.77 -6.69
C ARG A 151 8.28 14.35 -5.53
N ILE A 152 8.25 13.05 -5.20
CA ILE A 152 7.50 12.54 -4.06
C ILE A 152 8.04 13.16 -2.75
N GLY A 153 9.36 13.22 -2.57
CA GLY A 153 9.99 13.80 -1.39
C GLY A 153 9.71 15.29 -1.20
N GLU A 154 9.57 16.04 -2.29
CA GLU A 154 9.25 17.47 -2.25
C GLU A 154 7.86 17.70 -1.62
N TYR A 155 6.81 17.08 -2.16
CA TYR A 155 5.45 17.34 -1.69
C TYR A 155 5.11 16.70 -0.35
N ILE A 156 5.77 15.58 0.04
CA ILE A 156 5.47 14.92 1.33
C ILE A 156 5.81 15.84 2.52
N GLY A 157 6.89 16.62 2.44
CA GLY A 157 7.36 17.48 3.52
C GLY A 157 6.62 18.80 3.68
N GLU A 158 5.74 19.17 2.75
CA GLU A 158 5.02 20.43 2.79
C GLU A 158 3.92 20.42 3.86
N ASP A 159 3.86 21.44 4.73
CA ASP A 159 2.75 21.65 5.67
C ASP A 159 1.59 22.38 4.99
N LEU A 160 0.86 21.66 4.14
CA LEU A 160 -0.29 22.21 3.43
C LEU A 160 -1.52 22.24 4.34
N ARG A 161 -2.16 23.42 4.36
CA ARG A 161 -3.37 23.67 5.11
C ARG A 161 -4.44 24.27 4.21
N PHE A 162 -5.64 23.77 4.34
CA PHE A 162 -6.79 24.18 3.51
C PHE A 162 -7.87 24.78 4.40
N PRO A 163 -8.52 25.89 3.95
CA PRO A 163 -9.55 26.56 4.75
C PRO A 163 -10.79 25.70 4.99
N ASP A 164 -11.08 24.80 4.05
CA ASP A 164 -12.21 23.88 4.09
C ASP A 164 -11.88 22.55 3.39
N PHE A 165 -12.81 21.61 3.47
CA PHE A 165 -12.66 20.29 2.84
C PHE A 165 -12.58 20.39 1.31
N ASP A 166 -13.37 21.26 0.70
CA ASP A 166 -13.45 21.35 -0.78
C ASP A 166 -12.14 21.82 -1.38
N ALA A 167 -11.47 22.79 -0.73
CA ALA A 167 -10.13 23.23 -1.13
C ALA A 167 -9.11 22.09 -1.02
N GLY A 168 -9.15 21.32 0.07
CA GLY A 168 -8.31 20.14 0.24
C GLY A 168 -8.62 19.03 -0.78
N ALA A 169 -9.89 18.77 -1.06
CA ALA A 169 -10.33 17.76 -2.03
C ALA A 169 -9.91 18.15 -3.47
N ALA A 170 -10.02 19.43 -3.82
CA ALA A 170 -9.55 19.94 -5.11
C ALA A 170 -8.03 19.75 -5.27
N TYR A 171 -7.25 20.01 -4.21
CA TYR A 171 -5.82 19.74 -4.20
C TYR A 171 -5.52 18.23 -4.37
N VAL A 172 -6.16 17.36 -3.58
CA VAL A 172 -5.96 15.89 -3.69
C VAL A 172 -6.26 15.41 -5.09
N LYS A 173 -7.38 15.86 -5.68
CA LYS A 173 -7.74 15.53 -7.07
C LYS A 173 -6.65 15.99 -8.05
N ALA A 174 -6.16 17.23 -7.92
CA ALA A 174 -5.17 17.82 -8.83
C ALA A 174 -3.83 17.04 -8.81
N VAL A 175 -3.35 16.61 -7.63
CA VAL A 175 -2.08 15.86 -7.50
C VAL A 175 -2.23 14.36 -7.76
N SER A 176 -3.47 13.86 -7.92
CA SER A 176 -3.77 12.44 -8.12
C SER A 176 -4.42 12.15 -9.48
N LEU A 177 -4.34 13.06 -10.44
CA LEU A 177 -4.95 12.86 -11.78
C LEU A 177 -4.41 11.61 -12.48
N SER A 178 -3.20 11.18 -12.15
CA SER A 178 -2.61 9.93 -12.64
C SER A 178 -3.40 8.68 -12.25
N PHE A 179 -4.26 8.74 -11.23
CA PHE A 179 -5.14 7.62 -10.85
C PHE A 179 -6.15 7.26 -11.94
N GLY A 180 -6.25 8.09 -12.96
CA GLY A 180 -7.17 7.92 -14.08
C GLY A 180 -8.58 8.44 -13.79
N PRO A 181 -9.54 8.10 -14.65
CA PRO A 181 -10.90 8.62 -14.54
C PRO A 181 -11.62 8.04 -13.32
N HIS A 182 -12.21 8.94 -12.52
CA HIS A 182 -13.05 8.63 -11.36
C HIS A 182 -14.29 9.51 -11.36
N SER A 183 -15.40 9.02 -10.80
CA SER A 183 -16.58 9.84 -10.56
C SER A 183 -16.34 10.88 -9.46
N ASP A 184 -17.22 11.87 -9.34
CA ASP A 184 -17.09 12.86 -8.26
C ASP A 184 -17.25 12.22 -6.87
N GLU A 185 -18.05 11.16 -6.73
CA GLU A 185 -18.19 10.39 -5.49
C GLU A 185 -16.90 9.64 -5.15
N GLU A 186 -16.25 9.01 -6.15
CA GLU A 186 -14.96 8.34 -5.97
C GLU A 186 -13.86 9.33 -5.58
N TRP A 187 -13.82 10.51 -6.23
CA TRP A 187 -12.87 11.58 -5.86
C TRP A 187 -13.12 12.11 -4.45
N PHE A 188 -14.40 12.31 -4.08
CA PHE A 188 -14.77 12.71 -2.72
C PHE A 188 -14.28 11.70 -1.69
N LYS A 189 -14.49 10.40 -1.94
CA LYS A 189 -14.01 9.32 -1.06
C LYS A 189 -12.49 9.33 -0.94
N LEU A 190 -11.77 9.37 -2.06
CA LEU A 190 -10.29 9.37 -2.09
C LEU A 190 -9.70 10.58 -1.34
N ALA A 191 -10.36 11.73 -1.40
CA ALA A 191 -9.97 12.91 -0.63
C ALA A 191 -10.30 12.76 0.86
N SER A 192 -11.51 12.28 1.19
CA SER A 192 -11.95 12.06 2.58
C SER A 192 -11.03 11.11 3.34
N ASP A 193 -10.45 10.13 2.66
CA ASP A 193 -9.56 9.14 3.27
C ASP A 193 -8.25 9.76 3.77
N VAL A 194 -7.74 10.78 3.06
CA VAL A 194 -6.42 11.35 3.33
C VAL A 194 -6.44 12.75 3.93
N LEU A 195 -7.61 13.35 4.06
CA LEU A 195 -7.79 14.66 4.69
C LEU A 195 -8.39 14.52 6.09
N ARG A 196 -7.97 15.38 7.00
CA ARG A 196 -8.55 15.51 8.33
C ARG A 196 -8.61 16.98 8.72
N GLN A 197 -9.60 17.33 9.54
CA GLN A 197 -9.68 18.65 10.15
C GLN A 197 -8.82 18.69 11.42
N GLY A 198 -7.99 19.72 11.54
CA GLY A 198 -7.22 20.01 12.74
C GLY A 198 -8.06 20.73 13.80
N GLU A 199 -7.49 20.87 15.00
CA GLU A 199 -8.12 21.61 16.12
C GLU A 199 -8.30 23.10 15.79
N ASP A 200 -7.50 23.64 14.90
CA ASP A 200 -7.58 25.01 14.36
C ASP A 200 -8.68 25.20 13.32
N GLY A 201 -9.44 24.15 13.02
CA GLY A 201 -10.50 24.13 12.01
C GLY A 201 -10.02 24.01 10.57
N GLN A 202 -8.72 24.06 10.32
CA GLN A 202 -8.16 23.87 8.99
C GLN A 202 -8.05 22.39 8.62
N TRP A 203 -8.11 22.09 7.33
CA TRP A 203 -7.93 20.75 6.81
C TRP A 203 -6.48 20.52 6.42
N THR A 204 -5.97 19.32 6.66
CA THR A 204 -4.59 18.91 6.33
C THR A 204 -4.55 17.44 5.92
N ARG A 205 -3.42 17.03 5.37
CA ARG A 205 -3.19 15.63 4.98
C ARG A 205 -2.99 14.75 6.22
N HIS A 206 -3.46 13.51 6.16
CA HIS A 206 -3.52 12.59 7.30
C HIS A 206 -2.24 11.75 7.43
N TYR A 207 -1.07 12.41 7.45
CA TYR A 207 0.21 11.75 7.69
C TYR A 207 1.22 12.66 8.41
N ASP A 208 2.33 12.08 8.86
CA ASP A 208 3.44 12.79 9.51
C ASP A 208 4.36 13.40 8.45
N LEU A 209 4.61 14.71 8.52
CA LEU A 209 5.54 15.39 7.61
C LEU A 209 6.98 14.86 7.73
N GLY A 210 7.33 14.23 8.86
CA GLY A 210 8.60 13.55 9.07
C GLY A 210 8.89 12.45 8.05
N LEU A 211 7.87 11.95 7.34
CA LEU A 211 8.03 11.00 6.23
C LEU A 211 8.95 11.49 5.12
N ALA A 212 9.15 12.80 4.97
CA ALA A 212 10.08 13.39 4.01
C ALA A 212 11.55 13.11 4.34
N LYS A 213 11.89 12.86 5.60
CA LYS A 213 13.30 12.75 6.04
C LYS A 213 14.11 11.68 5.30
N PRO A 214 13.62 10.44 5.11
CA PRO A 214 14.34 9.42 4.36
C PRO A 214 14.57 9.80 2.89
N PHE A 215 13.60 10.47 2.26
CA PHE A 215 13.73 10.92 0.85
C PHE A 215 14.83 11.95 0.67
N GLN A 216 15.01 12.86 1.65
CA GLN A 216 16.07 13.86 1.66
C GLN A 216 17.48 13.25 1.78
N ALA A 217 17.57 12.01 2.23
CA ALA A 217 18.84 11.29 2.43
C ALA A 217 19.17 10.34 1.25
N ILE A 218 18.41 10.35 0.16
CA ILE A 218 18.68 9.53 -1.01
C ILE A 218 19.80 10.17 -1.82
N THR A 219 20.89 9.41 -2.04
CA THR A 219 21.95 9.78 -2.99
C THR A 219 21.92 8.86 -4.20
N PRO A 220 22.51 9.22 -5.35
CA PRO A 220 22.56 8.35 -6.52
C PRO A 220 23.18 6.96 -6.24
N GLU A 221 24.24 6.92 -5.41
CA GLU A 221 24.94 5.69 -5.05
C GLU A 221 24.03 4.79 -4.19
N ARG A 222 23.29 5.39 -3.26
CA ARG A 222 22.31 4.67 -2.43
C ARG A 222 21.17 4.14 -3.29
N ALA A 223 20.62 4.94 -4.19
CA ALA A 223 19.56 4.52 -5.09
C ALA A 223 19.98 3.33 -5.97
N ALA A 224 21.20 3.33 -6.51
CA ALA A 224 21.72 2.21 -7.28
C ALA A 224 21.90 0.93 -6.44
N GLY A 225 22.35 1.09 -5.18
CA GLY A 225 22.46 -0.04 -4.25
C GLY A 225 21.10 -0.62 -3.87
N ASP A 226 20.13 0.24 -3.61
CA ASP A 226 18.76 -0.14 -3.29
C ASP A 226 18.10 -0.87 -4.48
N GLU A 227 18.33 -0.41 -5.72
CA GLU A 227 17.84 -1.08 -6.93
C GLU A 227 18.41 -2.49 -7.07
N ALA A 228 19.71 -2.67 -6.90
CA ALA A 228 20.33 -3.99 -6.98
C ALA A 228 19.77 -4.95 -5.90
N ALA A 229 19.56 -4.45 -4.69
CA ALA A 229 18.96 -5.21 -3.59
C ALA A 229 17.50 -5.58 -3.89
N LEU A 230 16.72 -4.68 -4.48
CA LEU A 230 15.33 -4.94 -4.87
C LEU A 230 15.22 -5.95 -6.01
N TRP A 231 16.14 -5.94 -6.99
CA TRP A 231 16.21 -6.99 -8.01
C TRP A 231 16.57 -8.36 -7.41
N ALA A 232 17.49 -8.40 -6.46
CA ALA A 232 17.83 -9.64 -5.76
C ALA A 232 16.62 -10.16 -4.95
N ALA A 233 15.89 -9.27 -4.27
CA ALA A 233 14.65 -9.63 -3.59
C ALA A 233 13.59 -10.17 -4.57
N TRP A 234 13.41 -9.49 -5.71
CA TRP A 234 12.48 -9.95 -6.76
C TRP A 234 12.80 -11.36 -7.23
N ASP A 235 14.06 -11.65 -7.52
CA ASP A 235 14.50 -12.97 -7.98
C ASP A 235 14.35 -14.07 -6.93
N ALA A 236 14.32 -13.70 -5.65
CA ALA A 236 14.14 -14.65 -4.54
C ALA A 236 12.68 -15.05 -4.31
N ILE A 237 11.70 -14.30 -4.82
CA ILE A 237 10.27 -14.61 -4.64
C ILE A 237 9.91 -15.94 -5.30
N ARG A 238 9.11 -16.75 -4.58
CA ARG A 238 8.68 -18.09 -5.05
C ARG A 238 7.16 -18.26 -5.12
N CYS A 239 6.40 -17.40 -4.44
CA CYS A 239 4.94 -17.51 -4.46
C CYS A 239 4.35 -16.99 -5.78
N PRO A 240 3.16 -17.47 -6.19
CA PRO A 240 2.39 -16.90 -7.29
C PRO A 240 2.26 -15.39 -7.12
N THR A 241 2.53 -14.65 -8.20
CA THR A 241 2.57 -13.19 -8.17
C THR A 241 1.75 -12.59 -9.32
N LEU A 242 0.95 -11.58 -9.00
CA LEU A 242 0.28 -10.69 -9.95
C LEU A 242 0.98 -9.34 -9.93
N LEU A 243 1.47 -8.90 -11.08
CA LEU A 243 1.97 -7.55 -11.29
C LEU A 243 0.89 -6.73 -11.98
N VAL A 244 0.39 -5.70 -11.32
CA VAL A 244 -0.54 -4.73 -11.92
C VAL A 244 0.26 -3.49 -12.28
N ARG A 245 0.04 -2.96 -13.47
CA ARG A 245 0.66 -1.72 -13.95
C ARG A 245 -0.39 -0.79 -14.50
N GLY A 246 -0.34 0.49 -14.13
CA GLY A 246 -1.05 1.53 -14.87
C GLY A 246 -0.37 1.75 -16.23
N GLU A 247 -1.13 1.74 -17.33
CA GLU A 247 -0.60 1.94 -18.68
C GLU A 247 0.28 3.20 -18.79
N LEU A 248 -0.11 4.27 -18.07
CA LEU A 248 0.54 5.57 -18.06
C LEU A 248 1.46 5.77 -16.84
N SER A 249 1.83 4.69 -16.14
CA SER A 249 2.68 4.79 -14.94
C SER A 249 4.05 5.37 -15.28
N ASP A 250 4.44 6.39 -14.53
CA ASP A 250 5.75 7.02 -14.55
C ASP A 250 6.71 6.45 -13.49
N LEU A 251 6.21 5.57 -12.61
CA LEU A 251 7.01 4.91 -11.57
C LEU A 251 7.42 3.48 -11.95
N LEU A 252 6.51 2.70 -12.51
CA LEU A 252 6.80 1.38 -13.06
C LEU A 252 6.81 1.47 -14.58
N SER A 253 8.00 1.55 -15.20
CA SER A 253 8.11 1.59 -16.65
C SER A 253 7.65 0.29 -17.30
N HIS A 254 7.26 0.35 -18.57
CA HIS A 254 6.90 -0.84 -19.33
C HIS A 254 8.09 -1.80 -19.44
N GLU A 255 9.30 -1.28 -19.66
CA GLU A 255 10.54 -2.04 -19.74
C GLU A 255 10.83 -2.78 -18.44
N THR A 256 10.68 -2.10 -17.30
CA THR A 256 10.86 -2.73 -15.98
C THR A 256 9.83 -3.83 -15.76
N ALA A 257 8.56 -3.61 -16.08
CA ALA A 257 7.52 -4.62 -15.95
C ALA A 257 7.80 -5.85 -16.83
N GLN A 258 8.28 -5.66 -18.07
CA GLN A 258 8.68 -6.77 -18.94
C GLN A 258 9.89 -7.53 -18.39
N ALA A 259 10.90 -6.83 -17.85
CA ALA A 259 12.03 -7.46 -17.19
C ALA A 259 11.60 -8.28 -15.95
N MET A 260 10.65 -7.79 -15.17
CA MET A 260 10.06 -8.51 -14.04
C MET A 260 9.34 -9.79 -14.49
N CYS A 261 8.62 -9.74 -15.62
CA CYS A 261 7.94 -10.92 -16.17
C CYS A 261 8.91 -11.99 -16.69
N ALA A 262 10.13 -11.60 -17.07
CA ALA A 262 11.14 -12.53 -17.60
C ALA A 262 11.93 -13.26 -16.51
N ARG A 263 11.89 -12.81 -15.24
CA ARG A 263 12.72 -13.34 -14.14
C ARG A 263 11.94 -13.40 -12.79
N GLY A 264 12.57 -13.97 -11.79
CA GLY A 264 11.96 -14.13 -10.45
C GLY A 264 10.71 -15.00 -10.49
N PRO A 265 9.59 -14.59 -9.89
CA PRO A 265 8.36 -15.36 -9.84
C PRO A 265 7.63 -15.45 -11.19
N LYS A 266 8.10 -14.73 -12.22
CA LYS A 266 7.46 -14.65 -13.55
C LYS A 266 5.96 -14.35 -13.44
N PRO A 267 5.59 -13.17 -12.94
CA PRO A 267 4.22 -12.86 -12.60
C PRO A 267 3.29 -12.85 -13.80
N ARG A 268 1.99 -13.04 -13.54
CA ARG A 268 0.96 -12.57 -14.47
C ARG A 268 0.99 -11.04 -14.48
N LEU A 269 1.07 -10.42 -15.65
CA LEU A 269 0.96 -8.96 -15.81
C LEU A 269 -0.48 -8.57 -16.17
N ALA A 270 -1.00 -7.55 -15.48
CA ALA A 270 -2.26 -6.89 -15.83
C ALA A 270 -1.99 -5.38 -16.00
N GLU A 271 -2.21 -4.86 -17.22
CA GLU A 271 -2.16 -3.41 -17.48
C GLU A 271 -3.55 -2.80 -17.39
N ILE A 272 -3.64 -1.65 -16.72
CA ILE A 272 -4.89 -0.90 -16.56
C ILE A 272 -4.87 0.31 -17.51
N PRO A 273 -5.72 0.32 -18.55
CA PRO A 273 -5.71 1.36 -19.57
C PRO A 273 -6.06 2.74 -19.00
N GLY A 274 -5.36 3.78 -19.47
CA GLY A 274 -5.62 5.19 -19.12
C GLY A 274 -5.33 5.55 -17.67
N VAL A 275 -4.62 4.71 -16.93
CA VAL A 275 -4.26 4.91 -15.51
C VAL A 275 -2.74 5.00 -15.38
N GLY A 276 -2.25 5.96 -14.59
CA GLY A 276 -0.86 6.08 -14.18
C GLY A 276 -0.61 5.49 -12.80
N HIS A 277 0.30 6.10 -12.04
CA HIS A 277 0.63 5.65 -10.69
C HIS A 277 -0.36 6.21 -9.65
N ALA A 278 -1.18 5.35 -9.04
CA ALA A 278 -1.36 3.92 -9.24
C ALA A 278 -2.85 3.59 -9.40
N PRO A 279 -3.23 2.43 -10.00
CA PRO A 279 -4.60 1.95 -9.98
C PRO A 279 -5.16 1.91 -8.57
N THR A 280 -6.38 2.41 -8.36
CA THR A 280 -6.96 2.64 -7.03
C THR A 280 -7.75 1.45 -6.48
N PHE A 281 -8.15 0.53 -7.34
CA PHE A 281 -9.00 -0.62 -6.99
C PHE A 281 -10.33 -0.24 -6.31
N VAL A 282 -10.86 0.94 -6.64
CA VAL A 282 -12.22 1.34 -6.25
C VAL A 282 -13.25 0.84 -7.26
N ARG A 283 -12.86 0.57 -8.49
CA ARG A 283 -13.72 0.18 -9.60
C ARG A 283 -13.88 -1.34 -9.69
N PRO A 284 -15.10 -1.83 -9.98
CA PRO A 284 -15.38 -3.27 -10.05
C PRO A 284 -14.47 -4.04 -11.02
N GLU A 285 -14.13 -3.45 -12.17
CA GLU A 285 -13.26 -4.08 -13.18
C GLU A 285 -11.83 -4.28 -12.66
N GLN A 286 -11.28 -3.33 -11.89
CA GLN A 286 -9.97 -3.47 -11.25
C GLN A 286 -10.03 -4.51 -10.11
N ILE A 287 -11.08 -4.45 -9.29
CA ILE A 287 -11.29 -5.42 -8.20
C ILE A 287 -11.39 -6.84 -8.76
N ALA A 288 -12.08 -7.04 -9.89
CA ALA A 288 -12.22 -8.35 -10.53
C ALA A 288 -10.87 -8.98 -10.90
N ILE A 289 -9.88 -8.18 -11.34
CA ILE A 289 -8.52 -8.66 -11.67
C ILE A 289 -7.84 -9.23 -10.41
N ALA A 290 -7.89 -8.50 -9.31
CA ALA A 290 -7.31 -8.95 -8.04
C ALA A 290 -8.06 -10.18 -7.50
N ARG A 291 -9.40 -10.16 -7.54
CA ARG A 291 -10.25 -11.25 -7.09
C ARG A 291 -9.97 -12.56 -7.84
N GLU A 292 -9.91 -12.48 -9.18
CA GLU A 292 -9.61 -13.64 -10.02
C GLU A 292 -8.27 -14.30 -9.62
N PHE A 293 -7.22 -13.49 -9.43
CA PHE A 293 -5.91 -13.99 -9.04
C PHE A 293 -5.90 -14.55 -7.60
N LEU A 294 -6.45 -13.80 -6.65
CA LEU A 294 -6.40 -14.16 -5.23
C LEU A 294 -7.23 -15.42 -4.92
N LEU A 295 -8.36 -15.63 -5.62
CA LEU A 295 -9.24 -16.77 -5.41
C LEU A 295 -9.00 -17.91 -6.41
N GLY A 296 -8.24 -17.66 -7.47
CA GLY A 296 -7.85 -18.69 -8.43
C GLY A 296 -7.04 -19.81 -7.79
N ALA A 297 -7.00 -20.99 -8.42
CA ALA A 297 -6.08 -22.06 -8.05
C ALA A 297 -4.62 -21.62 -8.27
N ASP A 298 -3.71 -22.20 -7.50
CA ASP A 298 -2.26 -21.97 -7.60
C ASP A 298 -1.71 -22.57 -8.88
#